data_0e3f091dd31c8a2b3cc64ab846d71ba3
#
_entry.id   0e3f091dd31c8a2b3cc64ab846d71ba3
#
_cell.length_a   1.000
_cell.length_b   1.000
_cell.length_c   1.000
_cell.angle_alpha   90.00
_cell.angle_beta   90.00
_cell.angle_gamma   90.00
#
_symmetry.space_group_name_H-M   'P 1'
#
loop_
_entity.id
_entity.type
_entity.pdbx_description
1 polymer ?
#
loop_
_entity_poly.entity_id
_entity_poly.type
_entity_poly.pdbx_seq_one_letter_code
_entity_poly.pdbx_strand_id
1 'polypeptide(L)'
;VIEFIAQNMAPIMFASLVVFLLIGYPVAFSLAANGLMFFFIGVLLSPYSGGSINLAWPLLHALPDNFYGSRVMSNDTLLAIPFFTFMGIVLERSGMAEDLLDTIGQLFGPVRGGLAYAVIFVGALLAATTGVVAASVIAMGLISLPIMLRYGYDRRLASGVIAASGTLAQIIPPSLVLIVLADQLGRSVGDMYKGALIPGLILTGIYMLYILLMSIFRPKSMPALPLEARTLGHGALSLLAALLAAVVVSYAAYRYLAPNHGGNADILGATIGVIFIYVVAIVDQGLKINLMSRLAQQVIIVLIPPLALIFLVLGTIFLGIATPTEGGAMGAVGALAMAAMKGRLSLDVVKQALASTTRLSSFVLFILIGARVFSLTFYGVNGHIWVEHLLTSLPGGEVGFLIGVNILVFVLAFFLDFFELAFIIVPLLAPAADKLGIDLIWFGVLLGVNMQTSFMHPPFGFALFYLRSVAARVPYLDRLTGKQIAPVTTGQIYWGAVPFVCIQVIMIGLTIAFPQMVMHYKGTVVDPGTINYQVPETPGIGLSPLGTPPANGGTAPASPSTPDLSQPPSFDEKPPAKPAAPAIDLSQPPSFN
;
A
#
# COMPACT_ATOMS: atom_id res chain seq x y z
N VAL A 1 20.18 6.26 -41.18
CA VAL A 1 20.13 5.28 -40.09
C VAL A 1 20.45 5.96 -38.75
N ILE A 2 21.56 6.70 -38.63
CA ILE A 2 21.99 7.39 -37.40
C ILE A 2 20.94 8.40 -36.94
N GLU A 3 20.44 9.23 -37.82
CA GLU A 3 19.41 10.22 -37.53
C GLU A 3 18.08 9.57 -37.12
N PHE A 4 17.68 8.48 -37.77
CA PHE A 4 16.49 7.72 -37.39
C PHE A 4 16.61 7.15 -35.98
N ILE A 5 17.78 6.58 -35.63
CA ILE A 5 18.03 6.06 -34.27
C ILE A 5 18.01 7.19 -33.25
N ALA A 6 18.61 8.33 -33.56
CA ALA A 6 18.65 9.48 -32.68
C ALA A 6 17.25 10.05 -32.40
N GLN A 7 16.41 10.15 -33.43
CA GLN A 7 15.02 10.65 -33.28
C GLN A 7 14.07 9.65 -32.60
N ASN A 8 14.34 8.34 -32.68
CA ASN A 8 13.52 7.29 -32.09
C ASN A 8 14.21 6.60 -30.90
N MET A 9 15.10 7.30 -30.22
CA MET A 9 15.89 6.70 -29.15
C MET A 9 15.05 6.26 -27.95
N ALA A 10 14.00 7.02 -27.58
CA ALA A 10 13.12 6.67 -26.46
C ALA A 10 12.37 5.33 -26.66
N PRO A 11 11.66 5.09 -27.78
CA PRO A 11 11.02 3.81 -28.04
C PRO A 11 12.03 2.65 -28.17
N ILE A 12 13.21 2.87 -28.74
CA ILE A 12 14.26 1.86 -28.85
C ILE A 12 14.80 1.47 -27.46
N MET A 13 15.05 2.46 -26.61
CA MET A 13 15.48 2.25 -25.22
C MET A 13 14.44 1.46 -24.42
N PHE A 14 13.16 1.82 -24.55
CA PHE A 14 12.08 1.11 -23.86
C PHE A 14 11.94 -0.34 -24.39
N ALA A 15 11.97 -0.55 -25.70
CA ALA A 15 11.89 -1.88 -26.29
C ALA A 15 13.09 -2.76 -25.87
N SER A 16 14.31 -2.19 -25.83
CA SER A 16 15.50 -2.93 -25.37
C SER A 16 15.40 -3.33 -23.89
N LEU A 17 14.82 -2.47 -23.04
CA LEU A 17 14.56 -2.82 -21.63
C LEU A 17 13.65 -4.05 -21.54
N VAL A 18 12.55 -4.06 -22.29
CA VAL A 18 11.62 -5.21 -22.32
C VAL A 18 12.35 -6.49 -22.75
N VAL A 19 13.24 -6.39 -23.75
CA VAL A 19 14.06 -7.55 -24.17
C VAL A 19 14.99 -8.04 -23.06
N PHE A 20 15.70 -7.15 -22.36
CA PHE A 20 16.55 -7.53 -21.23
C PHE A 20 15.77 -8.23 -20.12
N LEU A 21 14.56 -7.73 -19.82
CA LEU A 21 13.68 -8.32 -18.82
C LEU A 21 13.17 -9.70 -19.24
N LEU A 22 12.81 -9.89 -20.51
CA LEU A 22 12.37 -11.18 -21.05
C LEU A 22 13.48 -12.24 -21.08
N ILE A 23 14.75 -11.84 -21.20
CA ILE A 23 15.92 -12.74 -21.12
C ILE A 23 16.09 -13.26 -19.69
N GLY A 24 15.50 -12.56 -18.67
CA GLY A 24 15.52 -13.00 -17.28
C GLY A 24 16.67 -12.44 -16.45
N TYR A 25 17.33 -11.37 -16.90
CA TYR A 25 18.29 -10.66 -16.05
C TYR A 25 17.60 -9.97 -14.88
N PRO A 26 18.26 -9.88 -13.70
CA PRO A 26 17.69 -9.16 -12.57
C PRO A 26 17.37 -7.71 -12.92
N VAL A 27 16.16 -7.28 -12.60
CA VAL A 27 15.56 -6.01 -13.07
C VAL A 27 16.37 -4.80 -12.71
N ALA A 28 16.87 -4.70 -11.48
CA ALA A 28 17.69 -3.57 -11.04
C ALA A 28 18.94 -3.37 -11.93
N PHE A 29 19.61 -4.48 -12.28
CA PHE A 29 20.77 -4.44 -13.18
C PHE A 29 20.35 -4.14 -14.62
N SER A 30 19.24 -4.70 -15.10
CA SER A 30 18.72 -4.45 -16.44
C SER A 30 18.39 -2.95 -16.64
N LEU A 31 17.75 -2.34 -15.64
CA LEU A 31 17.44 -0.92 -15.64
C LEU A 31 18.71 -0.04 -15.65
N ALA A 32 19.64 -0.32 -14.73
CA ALA A 32 20.87 0.45 -14.63
C ALA A 32 21.75 0.29 -15.89
N ALA A 33 21.91 -0.94 -16.37
CA ALA A 33 22.70 -1.22 -17.57
C ALA A 33 22.08 -0.59 -18.82
N ASN A 34 20.78 -0.74 -19.02
CA ASN A 34 20.05 -0.11 -20.13
C ASN A 34 20.16 1.42 -20.05
N GLY A 35 19.90 2.00 -18.88
CA GLY A 35 20.03 3.43 -18.65
C GLY A 35 21.40 3.96 -18.99
N LEU A 36 22.49 3.35 -18.49
CA LEU A 36 23.86 3.77 -18.77
C LEU A 36 24.23 3.54 -20.23
N MET A 37 23.90 2.38 -20.80
CA MET A 37 24.21 2.08 -22.21
C MET A 37 23.60 3.14 -23.14
N PHE A 38 22.31 3.43 -22.96
CA PHE A 38 21.65 4.46 -23.77
C PHE A 38 22.07 5.89 -23.42
N PHE A 39 22.57 6.13 -22.19
CA PHE A 39 23.19 7.40 -21.86
C PHE A 39 24.45 7.65 -22.72
N PHE A 40 25.37 6.67 -22.76
CA PHE A 40 26.59 6.78 -23.58
C PHE A 40 26.27 6.92 -25.07
N ILE A 41 25.35 6.08 -25.59
CA ILE A 41 24.91 6.18 -26.99
C ILE A 41 24.26 7.54 -27.25
N GLY A 42 23.43 8.03 -26.34
CA GLY A 42 22.72 9.29 -26.47
C GLY A 42 23.63 10.51 -26.46
N VAL A 43 24.67 10.54 -25.62
CA VAL A 43 25.67 11.60 -25.63
C VAL A 43 26.40 11.63 -26.97
N LEU A 44 26.73 10.45 -27.55
CA LEU A 44 27.38 10.37 -28.86
C LEU A 44 26.45 10.78 -30.01
N LEU A 45 25.16 10.50 -29.90
CA LEU A 45 24.16 10.83 -30.94
C LEU A 45 23.51 12.21 -30.77
N SER A 46 23.72 12.88 -29.65
CA SER A 46 23.13 14.21 -29.37
C SER A 46 23.38 15.23 -30.49
N PRO A 47 24.58 15.32 -31.08
CA PRO A 47 24.84 16.28 -32.21
C PRO A 47 24.01 15.99 -33.46
N TYR A 48 23.55 14.74 -33.66
CA TYR A 48 22.78 14.30 -34.83
C TYR A 48 21.27 14.23 -34.56
N SER A 49 20.85 14.62 -33.37
CA SER A 49 19.47 14.42 -32.91
C SER A 49 18.52 15.57 -33.27
N GLY A 50 19.03 16.69 -33.78
CA GLY A 50 18.22 17.90 -34.02
C GLY A 50 17.56 18.46 -32.75
N GLY A 51 18.13 18.21 -31.57
CA GLY A 51 17.59 18.66 -30.28
C GLY A 51 16.64 17.66 -29.59
N SER A 52 16.44 16.47 -30.15
CA SER A 52 15.61 15.43 -29.52
C SER A 52 16.31 14.69 -28.35
N ILE A 53 17.64 14.81 -28.26
CA ILE A 53 18.45 14.22 -27.19
C ILE A 53 19.11 15.33 -26.37
N ASN A 54 18.74 15.40 -25.07
CA ASN A 54 19.28 16.39 -24.12
C ASN A 54 20.22 15.72 -23.11
N LEU A 55 21.13 14.86 -23.59
CA LEU A 55 22.10 14.14 -22.77
C LEU A 55 23.49 14.76 -22.92
N ALA A 56 24.13 15.02 -21.78
CA ALA A 56 25.50 15.50 -21.69
C ALA A 56 26.20 14.90 -20.49
N TRP A 57 27.53 14.73 -20.51
CA TRP A 57 28.32 14.15 -19.45
C TRP A 57 28.05 14.72 -18.05
N PRO A 58 27.89 16.05 -17.88
CA PRO A 58 27.61 16.63 -16.56
C PRO A 58 26.30 16.14 -15.93
N LEU A 59 25.36 15.62 -16.72
CA LEU A 59 24.09 15.11 -16.20
C LEU A 59 24.28 13.88 -15.29
N LEU A 60 25.36 13.10 -15.48
CA LEU A 60 25.71 11.99 -14.59
C LEU A 60 26.02 12.46 -13.16
N HIS A 61 26.47 13.70 -12.99
CA HIS A 61 26.72 14.27 -11.66
C HIS A 61 25.42 14.41 -10.83
N ALA A 62 24.25 14.36 -11.46
CA ALA A 62 22.97 14.32 -10.74
C ALA A 62 22.66 12.94 -10.10
N LEU A 63 23.35 11.86 -10.49
CA LEU A 63 23.09 10.52 -9.94
C LEU A 63 23.39 10.44 -8.42
N PRO A 64 24.54 10.92 -7.91
CA PRO A 64 24.78 10.92 -6.47
C PRO A 64 23.70 11.67 -5.69
N ASP A 65 23.26 12.83 -6.15
CA ASP A 65 22.18 13.59 -5.51
C ASP A 65 20.84 12.86 -5.55
N ASN A 66 20.55 12.15 -6.65
CA ASN A 66 19.38 11.32 -6.76
C ASN A 66 19.42 10.11 -5.81
N PHE A 67 20.61 9.53 -5.56
CA PHE A 67 20.77 8.37 -4.68
C PHE A 67 20.79 8.76 -3.19
N TYR A 68 21.60 9.76 -2.82
CA TYR A 68 21.75 10.19 -1.43
C TYR A 68 20.69 11.21 -0.99
N GLY A 69 20.05 11.91 -1.93
CA GLY A 69 18.98 12.86 -1.66
C GLY A 69 17.63 12.23 -1.33
N SER A 70 16.61 13.08 -1.25
CA SER A 70 15.24 12.73 -0.87
C SER A 70 14.54 11.73 -1.81
N ARG A 71 15.17 11.37 -2.92
CA ARG A 71 14.56 10.44 -3.90
C ARG A 71 14.79 8.98 -3.58
N VAL A 72 15.85 8.61 -2.85
CA VAL A 72 16.15 7.23 -2.45
C VAL A 72 16.54 7.14 -0.97
N MET A 73 17.76 7.59 -0.59
CA MET A 73 18.30 7.32 0.76
C MET A 73 17.64 8.18 1.85
N SER A 74 17.32 9.43 1.56
CA SER A 74 16.67 10.37 2.48
C SER A 74 15.15 10.45 2.24
N ASN A 75 14.53 9.40 1.69
CA ASN A 75 13.09 9.34 1.46
C ASN A 75 12.38 8.76 2.68
N ASP A 76 11.77 9.64 3.48
CA ASP A 76 11.05 9.26 4.69
C ASP A 76 9.87 8.32 4.41
N THR A 77 9.20 8.48 3.26
CA THR A 77 8.06 7.62 2.89
C THR A 77 8.49 6.17 2.69
N LEU A 78 9.65 5.95 2.06
CA LEU A 78 10.17 4.61 1.82
C LEU A 78 10.68 3.92 3.09
N LEU A 79 11.03 4.67 4.14
CA LEU A 79 11.36 4.10 5.45
C LEU A 79 10.18 3.36 6.10
N ALA A 80 8.95 3.63 5.69
CA ALA A 80 7.79 2.86 6.12
C ALA A 80 7.87 1.39 5.70
N ILE A 81 8.51 1.08 4.56
CA ILE A 81 8.63 -0.29 4.01
C ILE A 81 9.27 -1.27 5.00
N PRO A 82 10.49 -1.01 5.56
CA PRO A 82 11.08 -1.90 6.54
C PRO A 82 10.24 -2.05 7.80
N PHE A 83 9.60 -1.00 8.30
CA PHE A 83 8.78 -1.09 9.51
C PHE A 83 7.53 -1.95 9.31
N PHE A 84 6.77 -1.74 8.25
CA PHE A 84 5.60 -2.58 7.95
C PHE A 84 5.99 -4.02 7.63
N THR A 85 7.08 -4.23 6.90
CA THR A 85 7.61 -5.57 6.62
C THR A 85 7.98 -6.29 7.92
N PHE A 86 8.71 -5.63 8.81
CA PHE A 86 9.10 -6.18 10.10
C PHE A 86 7.88 -6.51 10.95
N MET A 87 6.93 -5.58 11.08
CA MET A 87 5.66 -5.78 11.76
C MET A 87 4.97 -7.06 11.25
N GLY A 88 4.78 -7.15 9.94
CA GLY A 88 4.09 -8.28 9.31
C GLY A 88 4.78 -9.63 9.57
N ILE A 89 6.11 -9.69 9.45
CA ILE A 89 6.86 -10.92 9.67
C ILE A 89 6.85 -11.34 11.14
N VAL A 90 6.94 -10.40 12.09
CA VAL A 90 6.80 -10.70 13.52
C VAL A 90 5.43 -11.28 13.82
N LEU A 91 4.35 -10.70 13.29
CA LEU A 91 2.99 -11.20 13.46
C LEU A 91 2.79 -12.59 12.86
N GLU A 92 3.34 -12.83 11.68
CA GLU A 92 3.32 -14.14 11.01
C GLU A 92 4.06 -15.19 11.85
N ARG A 93 5.31 -14.91 12.22
CA ARG A 93 6.17 -15.85 12.96
C ARG A 93 5.73 -16.10 14.39
N SER A 94 4.95 -15.21 14.97
CA SER A 94 4.35 -15.41 16.29
C SER A 94 3.16 -16.39 16.29
N GLY A 95 2.79 -16.97 15.14
CA GLY A 95 1.69 -17.93 14.98
C GLY A 95 0.31 -17.31 15.16
N MET A 96 0.19 -15.99 15.07
CA MET A 96 -1.12 -15.33 15.15
C MET A 96 -2.04 -15.67 13.98
N ALA A 97 -1.46 -15.85 12.78
CA ALA A 97 -2.20 -16.28 11.60
C ALA A 97 -2.89 -17.62 11.82
N GLU A 98 -2.20 -18.57 12.48
CA GLU A 98 -2.72 -19.90 12.83
C GLU A 98 -3.88 -19.81 13.82
N ASP A 99 -3.68 -19.06 14.92
CA ASP A 99 -4.71 -18.85 15.94
C ASP A 99 -5.98 -18.21 15.36
N LEU A 100 -5.80 -17.20 14.47
CA LEU A 100 -6.91 -16.54 13.79
C LEU A 100 -7.66 -17.50 12.87
N LEU A 101 -6.93 -18.26 12.06
CA LEU A 101 -7.55 -19.16 11.10
C LEU A 101 -8.32 -20.28 11.78
N ASP A 102 -7.74 -20.89 12.82
CA ASP A 102 -8.43 -21.93 13.59
C ASP A 102 -9.71 -21.36 14.22
N THR A 103 -9.62 -20.23 14.90
CA THR A 103 -10.76 -19.59 15.57
C THR A 103 -11.87 -19.19 14.61
N ILE A 104 -11.53 -18.51 13.51
CA ILE A 104 -12.51 -18.07 12.50
C ILE A 104 -13.01 -19.26 11.68
N GLY A 105 -12.15 -20.26 11.43
CA GLY A 105 -12.54 -21.53 10.82
C GLY A 105 -13.60 -22.27 11.65
N GLN A 106 -13.51 -22.25 12.96
CA GLN A 106 -14.53 -22.79 13.87
C GLN A 106 -15.84 -21.96 13.85
N LEU A 107 -15.72 -20.63 13.80
CA LEU A 107 -16.88 -19.72 13.73
C LEU A 107 -17.71 -19.97 12.46
N PHE A 108 -17.07 -20.04 11.30
CA PHE A 108 -17.75 -20.33 10.03
C PHE A 108 -17.94 -21.83 9.76
N GLY A 109 -17.40 -22.71 10.61
CA GLY A 109 -17.42 -24.17 10.43
C GLY A 109 -18.79 -24.77 10.14
N PRO A 110 -19.90 -24.32 10.77
CA PRO A 110 -21.24 -24.81 10.48
C PRO A 110 -21.74 -24.53 9.06
N VAL A 111 -21.18 -23.52 8.39
CA VAL A 111 -21.62 -23.06 7.08
C VAL A 111 -20.88 -23.82 5.97
N ARG A 112 -21.57 -24.16 4.87
CA ARG A 112 -20.92 -24.70 3.67
C ARG A 112 -19.98 -23.65 3.11
N GLY A 113 -18.75 -24.04 2.79
CA GLY A 113 -17.71 -23.07 2.40
C GLY A 113 -17.09 -22.33 3.57
N GLY A 114 -17.42 -22.66 4.82
CA GLY A 114 -16.98 -21.95 6.01
C GLY A 114 -15.47 -21.75 6.12
N LEU A 115 -14.67 -22.77 5.80
CA LEU A 115 -13.22 -22.65 5.77
C LEU A 115 -12.73 -21.67 4.66
N ALA A 116 -13.41 -21.60 3.53
CA ALA A 116 -13.05 -20.63 2.47
C ALA A 116 -13.37 -19.20 2.91
N TYR A 117 -14.51 -18.97 3.56
CA TYR A 117 -14.81 -17.66 4.17
C TYR A 117 -13.77 -17.28 5.23
N ALA A 118 -13.40 -18.23 6.10
CA ALA A 118 -12.37 -18.00 7.10
C ALA A 118 -11.03 -17.60 6.46
N VAL A 119 -10.62 -18.28 5.40
CA VAL A 119 -9.39 -17.99 4.66
C VAL A 119 -9.42 -16.59 4.06
N ILE A 120 -10.53 -16.16 3.43
CA ILE A 120 -10.65 -14.82 2.87
C ILE A 120 -10.65 -13.77 3.98
N PHE A 121 -11.41 -13.97 5.04
CA PHE A 121 -11.49 -13.03 6.15
C PHE A 121 -10.14 -12.87 6.87
N VAL A 122 -9.51 -13.99 7.23
CA VAL A 122 -8.20 -13.98 7.89
C VAL A 122 -7.11 -13.47 6.92
N GLY A 123 -7.21 -13.81 5.63
CA GLY A 123 -6.33 -13.28 4.59
C GLY A 123 -6.43 -11.76 4.48
N ALA A 124 -7.64 -11.19 4.48
CA ALA A 124 -7.83 -9.75 4.50
C ALA A 124 -7.28 -9.08 5.77
N LEU A 125 -7.44 -9.72 6.92
CA LEU A 125 -6.90 -9.24 8.20
C LEU A 125 -5.37 -9.31 8.23
N LEU A 126 -4.79 -10.43 7.78
CA LEU A 126 -3.34 -10.56 7.64
C LEU A 126 -2.78 -9.61 6.59
N ALA A 127 -3.52 -9.39 5.50
CA ALA A 127 -3.20 -8.39 4.50
C ALA A 127 -2.97 -7.02 5.13
N ALA A 128 -3.91 -6.60 5.99
CA ALA A 128 -3.83 -5.34 6.72
C ALA A 128 -2.70 -5.31 7.79
N THR A 129 -2.11 -6.44 8.16
CA THR A 129 -1.01 -6.48 9.13
C THR A 129 0.35 -6.71 8.49
N THR A 130 0.42 -7.45 7.39
CA THR A 130 1.71 -7.86 6.80
C THR A 130 2.15 -7.00 5.62
N GLY A 131 1.21 -6.55 4.80
CA GLY A 131 1.50 -5.84 3.55
C GLY A 131 2.34 -6.64 2.54
N VAL A 132 2.66 -7.92 2.82
CA VAL A 132 3.55 -8.78 2.02
C VAL A 132 2.83 -10.03 1.55
N VAL A 133 2.61 -10.15 0.24
CA VAL A 133 1.89 -11.29 -0.38
C VAL A 133 2.56 -12.63 -0.10
N ALA A 134 3.89 -12.69 -0.21
CA ALA A 134 4.63 -13.93 -0.01
C ALA A 134 4.36 -14.55 1.36
N ALA A 135 4.47 -13.75 2.41
CA ALA A 135 4.24 -14.16 3.79
C ALA A 135 2.80 -14.68 3.97
N SER A 136 1.81 -13.89 3.53
CA SER A 136 0.40 -14.25 3.65
C SER A 136 0.04 -15.54 2.90
N VAL A 137 0.50 -15.71 1.65
CA VAL A 137 0.20 -16.91 0.85
C VAL A 137 0.88 -18.15 1.41
N ILE A 138 2.15 -18.04 1.85
CA ILE A 138 2.87 -19.17 2.44
C ILE A 138 2.21 -19.60 3.76
N ALA A 139 1.94 -18.66 4.67
CA ALA A 139 1.30 -18.95 5.95
C ALA A 139 -0.07 -19.59 5.75
N MET A 140 -0.92 -18.97 4.92
CA MET A 140 -2.24 -19.52 4.62
C MET A 140 -2.16 -20.86 3.89
N GLY A 141 -1.18 -21.04 2.99
CA GLY A 141 -0.95 -22.30 2.28
C GLY A 141 -0.55 -23.45 3.21
N LEU A 142 0.34 -23.18 4.16
CA LEU A 142 0.80 -24.19 5.13
C LEU A 142 -0.31 -24.60 6.10
N ILE A 143 -1.14 -23.67 6.54
CA ILE A 143 -2.16 -23.90 7.57
C ILE A 143 -3.47 -24.34 6.94
N SER A 144 -4.00 -23.57 5.97
CA SER A 144 -5.35 -23.76 5.42
C SER A 144 -5.45 -24.90 4.43
N LEU A 145 -4.45 -25.05 3.54
CA LEU A 145 -4.55 -26.01 2.45
C LEU A 145 -4.68 -27.46 2.94
N PRO A 146 -3.87 -27.95 3.90
CA PRO A 146 -4.04 -29.29 4.44
C PRO A 146 -5.40 -29.49 5.10
N ILE A 147 -5.91 -28.49 5.83
CA ILE A 147 -7.20 -28.53 6.51
C ILE A 147 -8.34 -28.60 5.50
N MET A 148 -8.33 -27.75 4.50
CA MET A 148 -9.35 -27.73 3.43
C MET A 148 -9.38 -29.07 2.68
N LEU A 149 -8.22 -29.61 2.32
CA LEU A 149 -8.11 -30.90 1.61
C LEU A 149 -8.59 -32.08 2.48
N ARG A 150 -8.26 -32.08 3.78
CA ARG A 150 -8.72 -33.07 4.76
C ARG A 150 -10.25 -33.18 4.80
N TYR A 151 -10.94 -32.05 4.74
CA TYR A 151 -12.40 -31.99 4.79
C TYR A 151 -13.07 -32.04 3.41
N GLY A 152 -12.32 -32.35 2.36
CA GLY A 152 -12.85 -32.66 1.04
C GLY A 152 -13.14 -31.46 0.14
N TYR A 153 -12.51 -30.32 0.39
CA TYR A 153 -12.60 -29.19 -0.52
C TYR A 153 -11.95 -29.50 -1.88
N ASP A 154 -12.54 -28.97 -2.94
CA ASP A 154 -11.94 -29.03 -4.28
C ASP A 154 -10.57 -28.35 -4.27
N ARG A 155 -9.56 -28.99 -4.86
CA ARG A 155 -8.17 -28.53 -4.86
C ARG A 155 -7.99 -27.21 -5.60
N ARG A 156 -8.73 -27.01 -6.70
CA ARG A 156 -8.69 -25.78 -7.49
C ARG A 156 -9.22 -24.63 -6.66
N LEU A 157 -10.39 -24.84 -6.05
CA LEU A 157 -11.02 -23.82 -5.22
C LEU A 157 -10.16 -23.47 -4.02
N ALA A 158 -9.68 -24.48 -3.25
CA ALA A 158 -8.83 -24.24 -2.09
C ALA A 158 -7.55 -23.47 -2.46
N SER A 159 -6.88 -23.85 -3.55
CA SER A 159 -5.69 -23.14 -4.04
C SER A 159 -5.99 -21.71 -4.46
N GLY A 160 -7.09 -21.50 -5.21
CA GLY A 160 -7.48 -20.18 -5.68
C GLY A 160 -7.84 -19.23 -4.53
N VAL A 161 -8.63 -19.70 -3.56
CA VAL A 161 -9.00 -18.91 -2.37
C VAL A 161 -7.77 -18.48 -1.57
N ILE A 162 -6.84 -19.41 -1.33
CA ILE A 162 -5.61 -19.12 -0.56
C ILE A 162 -4.74 -18.10 -1.30
N ALA A 163 -4.50 -18.30 -2.59
CA ALA A 163 -3.70 -17.36 -3.38
C ALA A 163 -4.36 -15.98 -3.43
N ALA A 164 -5.66 -15.91 -3.71
CA ALA A 164 -6.40 -14.66 -3.81
C ALA A 164 -6.47 -13.91 -2.47
N SER A 165 -6.72 -14.62 -1.35
CA SER A 165 -6.76 -14.00 -0.02
C SER A 165 -5.43 -13.37 0.36
N GLY A 166 -4.31 -14.00 0.00
CA GLY A 166 -2.98 -13.44 0.25
C GLY A 166 -2.66 -12.21 -0.58
N THR A 167 -3.22 -12.09 -1.79
CA THR A 167 -2.99 -10.90 -2.64
C THR A 167 -3.78 -9.67 -2.19
N LEU A 168 -4.78 -9.80 -1.29
CA LEU A 168 -5.46 -8.66 -0.68
C LEU A 168 -4.50 -7.73 0.07
N ALA A 169 -3.32 -8.23 0.48
CA ALA A 169 -2.26 -7.45 1.12
C ALA A 169 -1.76 -6.25 0.27
N GLN A 170 -2.08 -6.21 -1.00
CA GLN A 170 -1.67 -5.12 -1.88
C GLN A 170 -2.62 -3.93 -1.87
N ILE A 171 -3.92 -4.17 -1.67
CA ILE A 171 -4.94 -3.12 -1.77
C ILE A 171 -5.54 -2.74 -0.41
N ILE A 172 -5.53 -3.65 0.57
CA ILE A 172 -6.04 -3.34 1.91
C ILE A 172 -4.95 -2.61 2.71
N PRO A 173 -5.19 -1.37 3.20
CA PRO A 173 -4.23 -0.66 4.03
C PRO A 173 -3.98 -1.35 5.39
N PRO A 174 -2.74 -1.23 5.94
CA PRO A 174 -1.55 -0.63 5.36
C PRO A 174 -0.87 -1.56 4.35
N SER A 175 -0.68 -1.08 3.13
CA SER A 175 -0.10 -1.83 2.02
C SER A 175 1.20 -1.21 1.54
N LEU A 176 2.24 -2.04 1.34
CA LEU A 176 3.51 -1.59 0.77
C LEU A 176 3.36 -1.09 -0.67
N VAL A 177 2.43 -1.68 -1.43
CA VAL A 177 2.10 -1.28 -2.79
C VAL A 177 1.63 0.16 -2.83
N LEU A 178 0.69 0.52 -1.94
CA LEU A 178 0.13 1.85 -1.89
C LEU A 178 1.15 2.90 -1.41
N ILE A 179 2.10 2.53 -0.54
CA ILE A 179 3.22 3.40 -0.15
C ILE A 179 4.06 3.76 -1.37
N VAL A 180 4.47 2.75 -2.13
CA VAL A 180 5.32 2.94 -3.31
C VAL A 180 4.58 3.73 -4.40
N LEU A 181 3.30 3.41 -4.64
CA LEU A 181 2.49 4.15 -5.60
C LEU A 181 2.32 5.63 -5.20
N ALA A 182 2.06 5.90 -3.92
CA ALA A 182 1.95 7.26 -3.40
C ALA A 182 3.26 8.03 -3.60
N ASP A 183 4.41 7.41 -3.27
CA ASP A 183 5.74 7.99 -3.47
C ASP A 183 6.01 8.31 -4.94
N GLN A 184 5.75 7.36 -5.85
CA GLN A 184 6.01 7.53 -7.28
C GLN A 184 5.05 8.55 -7.94
N LEU A 185 3.84 8.69 -7.44
CA LEU A 185 2.86 9.69 -7.89
C LEU A 185 3.01 11.05 -7.18
N GLY A 186 3.90 11.16 -6.20
CA GLY A 186 4.09 12.37 -5.41
C GLY A 186 2.84 12.76 -4.61
N ARG A 187 2.11 11.78 -4.08
CA ARG A 187 0.87 11.96 -3.32
C ARG A 187 0.98 11.44 -1.89
N SER A 188 0.08 11.90 -1.02
CA SER A 188 0.02 11.47 0.38
C SER A 188 -0.29 9.97 0.48
N VAL A 189 0.52 9.21 1.26
CA VAL A 189 0.24 7.81 1.58
C VAL A 189 -1.05 7.67 2.38
N GLY A 190 -1.32 8.61 3.30
CA GLY A 190 -2.57 8.62 4.08
C GLY A 190 -3.80 8.74 3.19
N ASP A 191 -3.76 9.60 2.17
CA ASP A 191 -4.85 9.74 1.21
C ASP A 191 -4.97 8.53 0.29
N MET A 192 -3.84 7.96 -0.14
CA MET A 192 -3.83 6.72 -0.90
C MET A 192 -4.48 5.56 -0.11
N TYR A 193 -4.19 5.48 1.19
CA TYR A 193 -4.81 4.49 2.08
C TYR A 193 -6.31 4.72 2.27
N LYS A 194 -6.75 5.97 2.49
CA LYS A 194 -8.18 6.31 2.57
C LYS A 194 -8.90 5.93 1.29
N GLY A 195 -8.33 6.27 0.14
CA GLY A 195 -8.90 5.96 -1.17
C GLY A 195 -8.98 4.45 -1.48
N ALA A 196 -8.02 3.67 -1.01
CA ALA A 196 -7.96 2.23 -1.27
C ALA A 196 -8.85 1.39 -0.34
N LEU A 197 -9.29 1.93 0.80
CA LEU A 197 -10.02 1.17 1.81
C LEU A 197 -11.33 0.58 1.28
N ILE A 198 -12.18 1.41 0.66
CA ILE A 198 -13.48 0.94 0.11
C ILE A 198 -13.27 -0.05 -1.05
N PRO A 199 -12.43 0.22 -2.08
CA PRO A 199 -12.11 -0.76 -3.11
C PRO A 199 -11.62 -2.11 -2.56
N GLY A 200 -10.74 -2.09 -1.56
CA GLY A 200 -10.22 -3.30 -0.90
C GLY A 200 -11.31 -4.11 -0.19
N LEU A 201 -12.21 -3.44 0.53
CA LEU A 201 -13.35 -4.07 1.19
C LEU A 201 -14.37 -4.63 0.19
N ILE A 202 -14.66 -3.90 -0.90
CA ILE A 202 -15.55 -4.39 -1.96
C ILE A 202 -14.96 -5.62 -2.64
N LEU A 203 -13.67 -5.61 -2.97
CA LEU A 203 -13.00 -6.77 -3.56
C LEU A 203 -13.08 -7.99 -2.64
N THR A 204 -12.83 -7.80 -1.35
CA THR A 204 -13.00 -8.86 -0.33
C THR A 204 -14.44 -9.37 -0.30
N GLY A 205 -15.42 -8.46 -0.37
CA GLY A 205 -16.85 -8.79 -0.45
C GLY A 205 -17.21 -9.60 -1.70
N ILE A 206 -16.64 -9.25 -2.86
CA ILE A 206 -16.85 -10.00 -4.11
C ILE A 206 -16.23 -11.39 -4.02
N TYR A 207 -15.05 -11.56 -3.39
CA TYR A 207 -14.48 -12.88 -3.12
C TYR A 207 -15.39 -13.70 -2.22
N MET A 208 -15.94 -13.13 -1.15
CA MET A 208 -16.92 -13.81 -0.29
C MET A 208 -18.20 -14.16 -1.05
N LEU A 209 -18.69 -13.25 -1.91
CA LEU A 209 -19.85 -13.50 -2.77
C LEU A 209 -19.60 -14.67 -3.74
N TYR A 210 -18.40 -14.74 -4.34
CA TYR A 210 -18.02 -15.88 -5.17
C TYR A 210 -18.09 -17.20 -4.39
N ILE A 211 -17.59 -17.25 -3.16
CA ILE A 211 -17.69 -18.43 -2.30
C ILE A 211 -19.15 -18.76 -1.99
N LEU A 212 -19.97 -17.75 -1.73
CA LEU A 212 -21.42 -17.94 -1.52
C LEU A 212 -22.07 -18.61 -2.73
N LEU A 213 -21.85 -18.05 -3.94
CA LEU A 213 -22.38 -18.61 -5.17
C LEU A 213 -21.90 -20.06 -5.37
N MET A 214 -20.61 -20.32 -5.17
CA MET A 214 -20.07 -21.68 -5.26
C MET A 214 -20.64 -22.62 -4.21
N SER A 215 -20.95 -22.15 -2.99
CA SER A 215 -21.56 -22.97 -1.94
C SER A 215 -23.00 -23.37 -2.30
N ILE A 216 -23.70 -22.55 -3.06
CA ILE A 216 -25.07 -22.82 -3.55
C ILE A 216 -25.04 -23.72 -4.78
N PHE A 217 -24.22 -23.39 -5.81
CA PHE A 217 -24.23 -24.10 -7.08
C PHE A 217 -23.41 -25.40 -7.11
N ARG A 218 -22.34 -25.48 -6.28
CA ARG A 218 -21.46 -26.64 -6.16
C ARG A 218 -21.21 -27.06 -4.71
N PRO A 219 -22.25 -27.42 -3.94
CA PRO A 219 -22.14 -27.67 -2.48
C PRO A 219 -21.17 -28.82 -2.14
N LYS A 220 -20.98 -29.77 -3.05
CA LYS A 220 -20.04 -30.90 -2.87
C LYS A 220 -18.57 -30.48 -2.89
N SER A 221 -18.25 -29.35 -3.51
CA SER A 221 -16.87 -28.84 -3.61
C SER A 221 -16.40 -28.13 -2.34
N MET A 222 -17.32 -27.81 -1.42
CA MET A 222 -17.06 -27.03 -0.20
C MET A 222 -17.93 -27.51 0.97
N PRO A 223 -17.66 -28.69 1.52
CA PRO A 223 -18.45 -29.22 2.65
C PRO A 223 -18.28 -28.34 3.90
N ALA A 224 -19.31 -28.33 4.75
CA ALA A 224 -19.22 -27.77 6.09
C ALA A 224 -18.28 -28.62 6.96
N LEU A 225 -17.75 -28.02 8.02
CA LEU A 225 -16.92 -28.73 8.99
C LEU A 225 -17.76 -29.80 9.69
N PRO A 226 -17.33 -31.07 9.78
CA PRO A 226 -18.06 -32.12 10.51
C PRO A 226 -18.19 -31.76 11.99
N LEU A 227 -19.22 -32.25 12.65
CA LEU A 227 -19.49 -31.96 14.07
C LEU A 227 -18.31 -32.33 14.97
N GLU A 228 -17.64 -33.42 14.65
CA GLU A 228 -16.46 -33.94 15.39
C GLU A 228 -15.26 -32.97 15.36
N ALA A 229 -15.17 -32.16 14.29
CA ALA A 229 -14.10 -31.19 14.13
C ALA A 229 -14.43 -29.80 14.74
N ARG A 230 -15.64 -29.60 15.24
CA ARG A 230 -16.08 -28.36 15.89
C ARG A 230 -15.76 -28.36 17.37
N THR A 231 -14.50 -28.09 17.71
CA THR A 231 -13.99 -28.20 19.09
C THR A 231 -14.49 -27.10 20.03
N LEU A 232 -14.85 -25.92 19.47
CA LEU A 232 -15.32 -24.76 20.27
C LEU A 232 -16.85 -24.72 20.47
N GLY A 233 -17.58 -25.70 19.92
CA GLY A 233 -19.03 -25.83 20.12
C GLY A 233 -19.85 -24.77 19.35
N HIS A 234 -21.08 -24.51 19.85
CA HIS A 234 -21.99 -23.51 19.31
C HIS A 234 -21.89 -22.22 20.14
N GLY A 235 -21.72 -21.06 19.51
CA GLY A 235 -21.55 -19.81 20.27
C GLY A 235 -21.79 -18.52 19.48
N ALA A 236 -22.32 -18.60 18.25
CA ALA A 236 -22.56 -17.42 17.43
C ALA A 236 -23.53 -16.42 18.11
N LEU A 237 -24.57 -16.92 18.81
CA LEU A 237 -25.50 -16.06 19.58
C LEU A 237 -24.82 -15.37 20.75
N SER A 238 -23.93 -16.09 21.47
CA SER A 238 -23.14 -15.51 22.56
C SER A 238 -22.18 -14.43 22.04
N LEU A 239 -21.56 -14.64 20.88
CA LEU A 239 -20.72 -13.63 20.22
C LEU A 239 -21.54 -12.41 19.83
N LEU A 240 -22.73 -12.61 19.25
CA LEU A 240 -23.62 -11.50 18.89
C LEU A 240 -24.04 -10.69 20.11
N ALA A 241 -24.41 -11.37 21.21
CA ALA A 241 -24.75 -10.71 22.47
C ALA A 241 -23.57 -9.90 23.03
N ALA A 242 -22.35 -10.45 22.97
CA ALA A 242 -21.14 -9.77 23.40
C ALA A 242 -20.85 -8.52 22.54
N LEU A 243 -21.00 -8.62 21.22
CA LEU A 243 -20.85 -7.47 20.31
C LEU A 243 -21.91 -6.40 20.55
N LEU A 244 -23.16 -6.79 20.79
CA LEU A 244 -24.22 -5.84 21.16
C LEU A 244 -23.91 -5.15 22.49
N ALA A 245 -23.41 -5.88 23.50
CA ALA A 245 -22.97 -5.28 24.75
C ALA A 245 -21.84 -4.27 24.54
N ALA A 246 -20.85 -4.59 23.68
CA ALA A 246 -19.78 -3.66 23.32
C ALA A 246 -20.34 -2.39 22.66
N VAL A 247 -21.29 -2.51 21.74
CA VAL A 247 -21.93 -1.36 21.06
C VAL A 247 -22.70 -0.49 22.08
N VAL A 248 -23.43 -1.10 23.00
CA VAL A 248 -24.16 -0.36 24.06
C VAL A 248 -23.18 0.41 24.94
N VAL A 249 -22.10 -0.22 25.38
CA VAL A 249 -21.06 0.45 26.18
C VAL A 249 -20.37 1.55 25.40
N SER A 250 -20.05 1.32 24.12
CA SER A 250 -19.48 2.34 23.22
C SER A 250 -20.40 3.55 23.12
N TYR A 251 -21.70 3.33 22.92
CA TYR A 251 -22.68 4.40 22.81
C TYR A 251 -22.86 5.16 24.13
N ALA A 252 -22.90 4.46 25.25
CA ALA A 252 -22.98 5.08 26.57
C ALA A 252 -21.73 5.95 26.85
N ALA A 253 -20.54 5.43 26.55
CA ALA A 253 -19.29 6.15 26.68
C ALA A 253 -19.25 7.39 25.75
N TYR A 254 -19.68 7.23 24.50
CA TYR A 254 -19.82 8.35 23.56
C TYR A 254 -20.72 9.44 24.13
N ARG A 255 -21.92 9.10 24.62
CA ARG A 255 -22.86 10.06 25.21
C ARG A 255 -22.28 10.79 26.41
N TYR A 256 -21.47 10.11 27.22
CA TYR A 256 -20.80 10.72 28.37
C TYR A 256 -19.65 11.65 27.98
N LEU A 257 -18.87 11.29 26.95
CA LEU A 257 -17.69 12.02 26.51
C LEU A 257 -18.01 13.17 25.53
N ALA A 258 -19.12 13.08 24.79
CA ALA A 258 -19.49 14.05 23.76
C ALA A 258 -19.49 15.52 24.23
N PRO A 259 -19.96 15.87 25.46
CA PRO A 259 -19.95 17.25 25.94
C PRO A 259 -18.53 17.82 26.13
N ASN A 260 -17.54 16.96 26.44
CA ASN A 260 -16.20 17.42 26.85
C ASN A 260 -15.12 17.22 25.77
N HIS A 261 -15.32 16.33 24.77
CA HIS A 261 -14.29 15.92 23.81
C HIS A 261 -14.70 16.14 22.35
N GLY A 262 -15.84 16.76 22.08
CA GLY A 262 -16.26 17.18 20.73
C GLY A 262 -16.14 16.08 19.69
N GLY A 263 -15.44 16.35 18.58
CA GLY A 263 -15.31 15.45 17.43
C GLY A 263 -14.55 14.14 17.66
N ASN A 264 -13.89 13.94 18.82
CA ASN A 264 -13.15 12.70 19.12
C ASN A 264 -13.92 11.77 20.07
N ALA A 265 -15.12 12.15 20.50
CA ALA A 265 -15.90 11.38 21.45
C ALA A 265 -16.39 10.04 20.91
N ASP A 266 -16.62 9.94 19.61
CA ASP A 266 -17.03 8.73 18.88
C ASP A 266 -15.90 7.69 18.89
N ILE A 267 -14.67 8.10 18.59
CA ILE A 267 -13.49 7.23 18.60
C ILE A 267 -13.19 6.73 20.02
N LEU A 268 -13.23 7.64 21.01
CA LEU A 268 -13.01 7.30 22.41
C LEU A 268 -14.09 6.34 22.93
N GLY A 269 -15.35 6.59 22.60
CA GLY A 269 -16.47 5.73 22.95
C GLY A 269 -16.34 4.33 22.37
N ALA A 270 -16.01 4.21 21.08
CA ALA A 270 -15.76 2.94 20.42
C ALA A 270 -14.59 2.18 21.08
N THR A 271 -13.50 2.88 21.37
CA THR A 271 -12.32 2.29 22.03
C THR A 271 -12.66 1.71 23.39
N ILE A 272 -13.43 2.45 24.21
CA ILE A 272 -13.88 1.98 25.54
C ILE A 272 -14.71 0.72 25.42
N GLY A 273 -15.66 0.64 24.47
CA GLY A 273 -16.48 -0.55 24.28
C GLY A 273 -15.69 -1.77 23.83
N VAL A 274 -14.67 -1.58 22.96
CA VAL A 274 -13.78 -2.67 22.55
C VAL A 274 -12.91 -3.14 23.70
N ILE A 275 -12.32 -2.22 24.49
CA ILE A 275 -11.53 -2.58 25.68
C ILE A 275 -12.42 -3.31 26.70
N PHE A 276 -13.63 -2.83 26.94
CA PHE A 276 -14.57 -3.45 27.86
C PHE A 276 -14.82 -4.92 27.51
N ILE A 277 -15.21 -5.19 26.26
CA ILE A 277 -15.54 -6.57 25.88
C ILE A 277 -14.32 -7.49 25.89
N TYR A 278 -13.13 -6.96 25.56
CA TYR A 278 -11.87 -7.68 25.63
C TYR A 278 -11.50 -8.06 27.06
N VAL A 279 -11.61 -7.10 28.00
CA VAL A 279 -11.36 -7.35 29.42
C VAL A 279 -12.37 -8.36 29.99
N VAL A 280 -13.65 -8.22 29.64
CA VAL A 280 -14.69 -9.17 30.05
C VAL A 280 -14.37 -10.58 29.55
N ALA A 281 -13.93 -10.73 28.29
CA ALA A 281 -13.58 -12.05 27.75
C ALA A 281 -12.36 -12.67 28.47
N ILE A 282 -11.32 -11.86 28.78
CA ILE A 282 -10.15 -12.35 29.54
C ILE A 282 -10.52 -12.76 30.95
N VAL A 283 -11.31 -11.94 31.65
CA VAL A 283 -11.76 -12.22 33.02
C VAL A 283 -12.62 -13.47 33.04
N ASP A 284 -13.57 -13.60 32.10
CA ASP A 284 -14.43 -14.79 32.00
C ASP A 284 -13.62 -16.07 31.75
N GLN A 285 -12.59 -15.99 30.87
CA GLN A 285 -11.68 -17.12 30.64
C GLN A 285 -10.83 -17.45 31.87
N GLY A 286 -10.27 -16.44 32.55
CA GLY A 286 -9.39 -16.63 33.72
C GLY A 286 -10.11 -17.13 34.93
N LEU A 287 -11.27 -16.58 35.25
CA LEU A 287 -12.09 -16.96 36.44
C LEU A 287 -13.06 -18.09 36.14
N LYS A 288 -13.18 -18.56 34.88
CA LYS A 288 -14.10 -19.63 34.44
C LYS A 288 -15.56 -19.38 34.83
N ILE A 289 -16.01 -18.12 34.73
CA ILE A 289 -17.38 -17.71 35.12
C ILE A 289 -18.41 -18.31 34.15
N ASN A 290 -18.00 -18.60 32.89
CA ASN A 290 -18.86 -19.10 31.81
C ASN A 290 -19.98 -18.11 31.40
N LEU A 291 -19.70 -16.81 31.45
CA LEU A 291 -20.61 -15.76 31.00
C LEU A 291 -20.80 -15.82 29.47
N MET A 292 -19.73 -16.15 28.75
CA MET A 292 -19.71 -16.30 27.31
C MET A 292 -19.41 -17.74 26.90
N SER A 293 -19.84 -18.12 25.69
CA SER A 293 -19.44 -19.39 25.09
C SER A 293 -17.93 -19.40 24.81
N ARG A 294 -17.30 -20.59 24.86
CA ARG A 294 -15.88 -20.76 24.54
C ARG A 294 -15.51 -20.20 23.16
N LEU A 295 -16.41 -20.36 22.17
CA LEU A 295 -16.22 -19.80 20.83
C LEU A 295 -16.17 -18.26 20.88
N ALA A 296 -17.12 -17.62 21.57
CA ALA A 296 -17.16 -16.16 21.68
C ALA A 296 -15.92 -15.60 22.39
N GLN A 297 -15.51 -16.20 23.50
CA GLN A 297 -14.27 -15.83 24.21
C GLN A 297 -13.07 -15.93 23.31
N GLN A 298 -12.90 -17.06 22.61
CA GLN A 298 -11.74 -17.30 21.74
C GLN A 298 -11.71 -16.30 20.57
N VAL A 299 -12.87 -16.04 19.93
CA VAL A 299 -12.98 -15.06 18.85
C VAL A 299 -12.57 -13.67 19.33
N ILE A 300 -13.07 -13.22 20.46
CA ILE A 300 -12.78 -11.89 21.01
C ILE A 300 -11.28 -11.78 21.37
N ILE A 301 -10.74 -12.76 22.09
CA ILE A 301 -9.34 -12.74 22.57
C ILE A 301 -8.33 -12.81 21.41
N VAL A 302 -8.65 -13.57 20.35
CA VAL A 302 -7.73 -13.76 19.23
C VAL A 302 -7.85 -12.64 18.20
N LEU A 303 -9.06 -12.11 17.95
CA LEU A 303 -9.33 -11.13 16.90
C LEU A 303 -9.02 -9.68 17.31
N ILE A 304 -9.32 -9.31 18.57
CA ILE A 304 -9.19 -7.91 19.00
C ILE A 304 -7.75 -7.39 18.97
N PRO A 305 -6.71 -8.11 19.44
CA PRO A 305 -5.35 -7.56 19.43
C PRO A 305 -4.83 -7.17 18.04
N PRO A 306 -4.95 -8.02 16.99
CA PRO A 306 -4.56 -7.60 15.63
C PRO A 306 -5.39 -6.44 15.10
N LEU A 307 -6.70 -6.42 15.35
CA LEU A 307 -7.56 -5.30 14.96
C LEU A 307 -7.18 -4.01 15.67
N ALA A 308 -6.87 -4.07 16.97
CA ALA A 308 -6.41 -2.92 17.74
C ALA A 308 -5.08 -2.38 17.19
N LEU A 309 -4.16 -3.26 16.78
CA LEU A 309 -2.91 -2.85 16.16
C LEU A 309 -3.15 -2.15 14.82
N ILE A 310 -4.01 -2.72 13.95
CA ILE A 310 -4.39 -2.09 12.68
C ILE A 310 -5.03 -0.72 12.94
N PHE A 311 -5.96 -0.65 13.89
CA PHE A 311 -6.62 0.60 14.25
C PHE A 311 -5.63 1.64 14.80
N LEU A 312 -4.66 1.23 15.62
CA LEU A 312 -3.61 2.11 16.12
C LEU A 312 -2.80 2.69 14.95
N VAL A 313 -2.35 1.85 14.04
CA VAL A 313 -1.51 2.26 12.90
C VAL A 313 -2.30 3.11 11.91
N LEU A 314 -3.41 2.59 11.38
CA LEU A 314 -4.21 3.31 10.39
C LEU A 314 -4.93 4.52 10.97
N GLY A 315 -5.46 4.39 12.18
CA GLY A 315 -6.17 5.48 12.84
C GLY A 315 -5.29 6.70 13.04
N THR A 316 -4.06 6.51 13.52
CA THR A 316 -3.11 7.61 13.70
C THR A 316 -2.68 8.25 12.37
N ILE A 317 -2.51 7.45 11.30
CA ILE A 317 -2.22 7.96 9.95
C ILE A 317 -3.43 8.72 9.37
N PHE A 318 -4.65 8.20 9.52
CA PHE A 318 -5.87 8.84 8.99
C PHE A 318 -6.24 10.14 9.69
N LEU A 319 -5.93 10.23 10.98
CA LEU A 319 -6.10 11.45 11.77
C LEU A 319 -4.97 12.47 11.56
N GLY A 320 -3.92 12.09 10.83
CA GLY A 320 -2.74 12.95 10.61
C GLY A 320 -1.88 13.13 11.86
N ILE A 321 -2.02 12.27 12.87
CA ILE A 321 -1.23 12.28 14.12
C ILE A 321 0.16 11.71 13.87
N ALA A 322 0.26 10.67 13.03
CA ALA A 322 1.49 10.00 12.68
C ALA A 322 1.70 9.95 11.17
N THR A 323 2.95 10.06 10.75
CA THR A 323 3.37 9.75 9.39
C THR A 323 3.29 8.23 9.15
N PRO A 324 3.28 7.75 7.91
CA PRO A 324 3.30 6.32 7.60
C PRO A 324 4.50 5.59 8.22
N THR A 325 5.66 6.25 8.29
CA THR A 325 6.88 5.71 8.90
C THR A 325 6.73 5.56 10.42
N GLU A 326 6.21 6.57 11.10
CA GLU A 326 5.92 6.51 12.54
C GLU A 326 4.83 5.49 12.86
N GLY A 327 3.76 5.44 12.04
CA GLY A 327 2.71 4.42 12.14
C GLY A 327 3.28 3.01 11.98
N GLY A 328 4.17 2.81 11.01
CA GLY A 328 4.89 1.55 10.81
C GLY A 328 5.77 1.17 12.00
N ALA A 329 6.51 2.14 12.57
CA ALA A 329 7.34 1.93 13.76
C ALA A 329 6.49 1.55 14.99
N MET A 330 5.38 2.25 15.23
CA MET A 330 4.42 1.88 16.29
C MET A 330 3.85 0.49 16.07
N GLY A 331 3.53 0.15 14.82
CA GLY A 331 3.08 -1.18 14.42
C GLY A 331 4.13 -2.26 14.72
N ALA A 332 5.39 -2.01 14.42
CA ALA A 332 6.49 -2.93 14.70
C ALA A 332 6.67 -3.19 16.20
N VAL A 333 6.63 -2.13 17.02
CA VAL A 333 6.68 -2.25 18.49
C VAL A 333 5.44 -2.99 19.02
N GLY A 334 4.25 -2.66 18.52
CA GLY A 334 3.01 -3.35 18.90
C GLY A 334 3.03 -4.84 18.55
N ALA A 335 3.58 -5.22 17.39
CA ALA A 335 3.76 -6.62 17.00
C ALA A 335 4.71 -7.38 17.93
N LEU A 336 5.83 -6.77 18.30
CA LEU A 336 6.75 -7.33 19.29
C LEU A 336 6.07 -7.51 20.66
N ALA A 337 5.33 -6.50 21.12
CA ALA A 337 4.59 -6.57 22.36
C ALA A 337 3.56 -7.71 22.36
N MET A 338 2.81 -7.86 21.26
CA MET A 338 1.84 -8.95 21.12
C MET A 338 2.49 -10.33 21.10
N ALA A 339 3.64 -10.47 20.40
CA ALA A 339 4.41 -11.72 20.38
C ALA A 339 4.95 -12.06 21.78
N ALA A 340 5.38 -11.06 22.54
CA ALA A 340 5.84 -11.21 23.92
C ALA A 340 4.69 -11.60 24.87
N MET A 341 3.53 -10.94 24.78
CA MET A 341 2.34 -11.25 25.59
C MET A 341 1.85 -12.69 25.36
N LYS A 342 2.00 -13.22 24.15
CA LYS A 342 1.70 -14.62 23.82
C LYS A 342 2.81 -15.61 24.21
N GLY A 343 3.93 -15.14 24.76
CA GLY A 343 5.08 -15.98 25.08
C GLY A 343 5.77 -16.60 23.85
N ARG A 344 5.54 -16.05 22.66
CA ARG A 344 6.08 -16.55 21.39
C ARG A 344 7.22 -15.68 20.83
N LEU A 345 7.65 -14.66 21.57
CA LEU A 345 8.80 -13.83 21.22
C LEU A 345 10.09 -14.57 21.59
N SER A 346 10.90 -14.89 20.58
CA SER A 346 12.23 -15.46 20.74
C SER A 346 13.27 -14.67 19.95
N LEU A 347 14.54 -14.76 20.31
CA LEU A 347 15.63 -14.15 19.53
C LEU A 347 15.67 -14.66 18.09
N ASP A 348 15.29 -15.93 17.86
CA ASP A 348 15.25 -16.49 16.52
C ASP A 348 14.14 -15.88 15.67
N VAL A 349 12.97 -15.62 16.25
CA VAL A 349 11.88 -14.89 15.57
C VAL A 349 12.34 -13.49 15.16
N VAL A 350 12.98 -12.76 16.08
CA VAL A 350 13.49 -11.41 15.81
C VAL A 350 14.58 -11.43 14.72
N LYS A 351 15.55 -12.35 14.82
CA LYS A 351 16.61 -12.50 13.79
C LYS A 351 16.05 -12.82 12.42
N GLN A 352 15.09 -13.75 12.34
CA GLN A 352 14.45 -14.10 11.08
C GLN A 352 13.64 -12.94 10.51
N ALA A 353 12.91 -12.20 11.37
CA ALA A 353 12.18 -11.00 10.96
C ALA A 353 13.12 -9.93 10.41
N LEU A 354 14.23 -9.63 11.11
CA LEU A 354 15.24 -8.69 10.66
C LEU A 354 15.89 -9.12 9.34
N ALA A 355 16.28 -10.39 9.21
CA ALA A 355 16.90 -10.91 7.99
C ALA A 355 15.95 -10.81 6.77
N SER A 356 14.66 -11.14 6.96
CA SER A 356 13.67 -11.05 5.89
C SER A 356 13.34 -9.60 5.54
N THR A 357 13.23 -8.72 6.54
CA THR A 357 13.04 -7.28 6.35
C THR A 357 14.22 -6.66 5.58
N THR A 358 15.43 -6.96 5.99
CA THR A 358 16.64 -6.46 5.31
C THR A 358 16.67 -6.92 3.85
N ARG A 359 16.37 -8.20 3.60
CA ARG A 359 16.35 -8.75 2.23
C ARG A 359 15.32 -8.04 1.35
N LEU A 360 14.08 -7.85 1.83
CA LEU A 360 13.04 -7.20 1.05
C LEU A 360 13.33 -5.71 0.84
N SER A 361 13.71 -4.99 1.91
CA SER A 361 14.02 -3.57 1.82
C SER A 361 15.20 -3.29 0.89
N SER A 362 16.26 -4.10 0.98
CA SER A 362 17.42 -3.99 0.06
C SER A 362 17.02 -4.28 -1.38
N PHE A 363 16.17 -5.28 -1.61
CA PHE A 363 15.67 -5.60 -2.96
C PHE A 363 14.89 -4.43 -3.55
N VAL A 364 13.96 -3.85 -2.79
CA VAL A 364 13.14 -2.71 -3.24
C VAL A 364 13.99 -1.48 -3.53
N LEU A 365 14.90 -1.12 -2.61
CA LEU A 365 15.79 0.02 -2.80
C LEU A 365 16.73 -0.16 -3.98
N PHE A 366 17.19 -1.39 -4.23
CA PHE A 366 18.09 -1.67 -5.34
C PHE A 366 17.39 -1.54 -6.70
N ILE A 367 16.12 -1.98 -6.81
CA ILE A 367 15.30 -1.73 -8.01
C ILE A 367 15.11 -0.22 -8.21
N LEU A 368 14.82 0.53 -7.13
CA LEU A 368 14.64 1.98 -7.22
C LEU A 368 15.90 2.68 -7.71
N ILE A 369 17.08 2.29 -7.24
CA ILE A 369 18.36 2.82 -7.74
C ILE A 369 18.49 2.57 -9.24
N GLY A 370 18.24 1.34 -9.70
CA GLY A 370 18.25 1.00 -11.12
C GLY A 370 17.25 1.83 -11.93
N ALA A 371 16.04 2.00 -11.40
CA ALA A 371 15.00 2.81 -12.03
C ALA A 371 15.38 4.31 -12.13
N ARG A 372 16.10 4.85 -11.13
CA ARG A 372 16.60 6.25 -11.21
C ARG A 372 17.64 6.44 -12.29
N VAL A 373 18.53 5.46 -12.49
CA VAL A 373 19.51 5.49 -13.60
C VAL A 373 18.79 5.46 -14.96
N PHE A 374 17.83 4.53 -15.11
CA PHE A 374 17.01 4.45 -16.32
C PHE A 374 16.25 5.75 -16.59
N SER A 375 15.55 6.26 -15.57
CA SER A 375 14.74 7.47 -15.69
C SER A 375 15.57 8.70 -16.09
N LEU A 376 16.77 8.88 -15.53
CA LEU A 376 17.66 9.99 -15.90
C LEU A 376 17.88 10.03 -17.42
N THR A 377 18.24 8.89 -18.00
CA THR A 377 18.48 8.76 -19.44
C THR A 377 17.19 8.90 -20.24
N PHE A 378 16.13 8.24 -19.79
CA PHE A 378 14.84 8.26 -20.50
C PHE A 378 14.24 9.68 -20.58
N TYR A 379 14.37 10.47 -19.50
CA TYR A 379 14.00 11.90 -19.55
C TYR A 379 14.92 12.70 -20.48
N GLY A 380 16.22 12.40 -20.47
CA GLY A 380 17.20 13.08 -21.33
C GLY A 380 17.02 12.81 -22.85
N VAL A 381 16.37 11.70 -23.21
CA VAL A 381 15.96 11.41 -24.60
C VAL A 381 14.52 11.81 -24.90
N ASN A 382 13.92 12.67 -24.09
CA ASN A 382 12.51 13.10 -24.19
C ASN A 382 11.50 11.94 -24.20
N GLY A 383 11.83 10.82 -23.53
CA GLY A 383 10.99 9.63 -23.48
C GLY A 383 9.65 9.87 -22.80
N HIS A 384 9.59 10.73 -21.79
CA HIS A 384 8.35 11.13 -21.15
C HIS A 384 7.40 11.84 -22.10
N ILE A 385 7.90 12.71 -23.00
CA ILE A 385 7.10 13.40 -24.00
C ILE A 385 6.54 12.38 -25.01
N TRP A 386 7.39 11.42 -25.43
CA TRP A 386 6.96 10.36 -26.35
C TRP A 386 5.82 9.50 -25.73
N VAL A 387 5.95 9.07 -24.47
CA VAL A 387 4.91 8.32 -23.75
C VAL A 387 3.64 9.16 -23.60
N GLU A 388 3.77 10.43 -23.23
CA GLU A 388 2.66 11.35 -23.08
C GLU A 388 1.88 11.49 -24.40
N HIS A 389 2.57 11.77 -25.51
CA HIS A 389 1.93 11.85 -26.84
C HIS A 389 1.25 10.54 -27.23
N LEU A 390 1.91 9.41 -27.01
CA LEU A 390 1.34 8.10 -27.32
C LEU A 390 0.03 7.86 -26.55
N LEU A 391 0.01 8.19 -25.28
CA LEU A 391 -1.12 7.89 -24.39
C LEU A 391 -2.25 8.92 -24.52
N THR A 392 -1.94 10.20 -24.70
CA THR A 392 -2.95 11.25 -24.88
C THR A 392 -3.60 11.22 -26.27
N SER A 393 -2.96 10.57 -27.25
CA SER A 393 -3.53 10.35 -28.58
C SER A 393 -4.53 9.18 -28.65
N LEU A 394 -4.70 8.42 -27.55
CA LEU A 394 -5.67 7.32 -27.51
C LEU A 394 -7.10 7.84 -27.71
N PRO A 395 -7.92 7.16 -28.54
CA PRO A 395 -9.31 7.54 -28.73
C PRO A 395 -10.12 7.35 -27.44
N GLY A 396 -11.03 8.28 -27.15
CA GLY A 396 -11.92 8.20 -25.98
C GLY A 396 -11.48 9.06 -24.78
N GLY A 397 -10.45 9.92 -24.95
CA GLY A 397 -10.01 10.86 -23.92
C GLY A 397 -9.60 10.16 -22.60
N GLU A 398 -10.11 10.65 -21.46
CA GLU A 398 -9.83 10.10 -20.13
C GLU A 398 -10.13 8.60 -20.01
N VAL A 399 -11.33 8.17 -20.46
CA VAL A 399 -11.73 6.76 -20.36
C VAL A 399 -10.88 5.87 -21.27
N GLY A 400 -10.58 6.34 -22.50
CA GLY A 400 -9.71 5.64 -23.43
C GLY A 400 -8.29 5.46 -22.86
N PHE A 401 -7.75 6.51 -22.24
CA PHE A 401 -6.48 6.45 -21.53
C PHE A 401 -6.51 5.44 -20.39
N LEU A 402 -7.51 5.50 -19.50
CA LEU A 402 -7.62 4.58 -18.37
C LEU A 402 -7.71 3.13 -18.82
N ILE A 403 -8.52 2.82 -19.84
CA ILE A 403 -8.64 1.46 -20.38
C ILE A 403 -7.31 1.02 -21.01
N GLY A 404 -6.72 1.85 -21.86
CA GLY A 404 -5.46 1.53 -22.56
C GLY A 404 -4.31 1.29 -21.58
N VAL A 405 -4.15 2.15 -20.58
CA VAL A 405 -3.14 2.00 -19.52
C VAL A 405 -3.38 0.74 -18.71
N ASN A 406 -4.63 0.45 -18.32
CA ASN A 406 -4.92 -0.75 -17.55
C ASN A 406 -4.68 -2.04 -18.33
N ILE A 407 -4.96 -2.06 -19.66
CA ILE A 407 -4.59 -3.18 -20.52
C ILE A 407 -3.07 -3.32 -20.61
N LEU A 408 -2.35 -2.22 -20.80
CA LEU A 408 -0.88 -2.22 -20.85
C LEU A 408 -0.28 -2.79 -19.56
N VAL A 409 -0.70 -2.27 -18.40
CA VAL A 409 -0.22 -2.72 -17.08
C VAL A 409 -0.58 -4.19 -16.85
N PHE A 410 -1.80 -4.60 -17.20
CA PHE A 410 -2.23 -5.99 -17.10
C PHE A 410 -1.35 -6.94 -17.94
N VAL A 411 -1.00 -6.56 -19.17
CA VAL A 411 -0.12 -7.37 -20.03
C VAL A 411 1.32 -7.38 -19.50
N LEU A 412 1.85 -6.23 -19.08
CA LEU A 412 3.19 -6.16 -18.49
C LEU A 412 3.28 -6.95 -17.18
N ALA A 413 2.20 -7.03 -16.43
CA ALA A 413 2.08 -7.78 -15.18
C ALA A 413 2.27 -9.31 -15.35
N PHE A 414 2.28 -9.85 -16.56
CA PHE A 414 2.71 -11.24 -16.80
C PHE A 414 4.21 -11.43 -16.63
N PHE A 415 5.01 -10.39 -16.79
CA PHE A 415 6.47 -10.48 -16.86
C PHE A 415 7.15 -9.69 -15.75
N LEU A 416 6.53 -8.59 -15.31
CA LEU A 416 7.04 -7.67 -14.32
C LEU A 416 6.32 -7.86 -12.99
N ASP A 417 7.07 -7.78 -11.90
CA ASP A 417 6.45 -7.74 -10.59
C ASP A 417 5.88 -6.34 -10.28
N PHE A 418 5.24 -6.24 -9.14
CA PHE A 418 4.64 -4.99 -8.69
C PHE A 418 5.67 -3.85 -8.53
N PHE A 419 6.83 -4.11 -7.91
CA PHE A 419 7.84 -3.07 -7.68
C PHE A 419 8.41 -2.54 -8.99
N GLU A 420 8.62 -3.43 -9.94
CA GLU A 420 9.08 -3.10 -11.28
C GLU A 420 8.07 -2.21 -12.01
N LEU A 421 6.80 -2.61 -12.00
CA LEU A 421 5.72 -1.81 -12.57
C LEU A 421 5.62 -0.43 -11.91
N ALA A 422 5.68 -0.39 -10.57
CA ALA A 422 5.55 0.85 -9.82
C ALA A 422 6.72 1.82 -10.05
N PHE A 423 7.96 1.34 -10.10
CA PHE A 423 9.12 2.21 -10.26
C PHE A 423 9.46 2.57 -11.71
N ILE A 424 9.02 1.76 -12.69
CA ILE A 424 9.30 2.00 -14.11
C ILE A 424 8.11 2.65 -14.80
N ILE A 425 6.93 2.00 -14.71
CA ILE A 425 5.78 2.35 -15.53
C ILE A 425 5.01 3.52 -14.93
N VAL A 426 4.78 3.52 -13.63
CA VAL A 426 3.95 4.56 -12.99
C VAL A 426 4.51 5.97 -13.16
N PRO A 427 5.83 6.24 -12.98
CA PRO A 427 6.37 7.58 -13.23
C PRO A 427 6.25 8.05 -14.68
N LEU A 428 6.16 7.12 -15.63
CA LEU A 428 5.98 7.44 -17.04
C LEU A 428 4.53 7.76 -17.38
N LEU A 429 3.58 7.18 -16.65
CA LEU A 429 2.14 7.36 -16.86
C LEU A 429 1.60 8.60 -16.13
N ALA A 430 2.18 8.96 -14.99
CA ALA A 430 1.69 10.01 -14.12
C ALA A 430 1.55 11.39 -14.83
N PRO A 431 2.50 11.87 -15.63
CA PRO A 431 2.37 13.15 -16.33
C PRO A 431 1.21 13.17 -17.33
N ALA A 432 0.97 12.05 -18.05
CA ALA A 432 -0.13 11.95 -18.99
C ALA A 432 -1.50 11.92 -18.27
N ALA A 433 -1.59 11.25 -17.12
CA ALA A 433 -2.78 11.23 -16.30
C ALA A 433 -3.11 12.63 -15.73
N ASP A 434 -2.11 13.32 -15.21
CA ASP A 434 -2.25 14.68 -14.65
C ASP A 434 -2.69 15.69 -15.74
N LYS A 435 -2.12 15.60 -16.95
CA LYS A 435 -2.50 16.43 -18.11
C LYS A 435 -3.95 16.19 -18.56
N LEU A 436 -4.45 14.97 -18.42
CA LEU A 436 -5.85 14.62 -18.72
C LEU A 436 -6.81 15.00 -17.57
N GLY A 437 -6.31 15.59 -16.49
CA GLY A 437 -7.11 15.99 -15.32
C GLY A 437 -7.51 14.83 -14.42
N ILE A 438 -6.90 13.67 -14.57
CA ILE A 438 -7.18 12.48 -13.76
C ILE A 438 -6.57 12.66 -12.37
N ASP A 439 -7.38 12.48 -11.33
CA ASP A 439 -6.87 12.51 -9.96
C ASP A 439 -5.85 11.38 -9.73
N LEU A 440 -4.62 11.75 -9.32
CA LEU A 440 -3.53 10.79 -9.20
C LEU A 440 -3.69 9.80 -8.03
N ILE A 441 -4.54 10.10 -7.04
CA ILE A 441 -4.86 9.13 -5.98
C ILE A 441 -5.82 8.08 -6.54
N TRP A 442 -6.86 8.49 -7.25
CA TRP A 442 -7.74 7.56 -7.96
C TRP A 442 -6.95 6.69 -8.95
N PHE A 443 -6.09 7.33 -9.74
CA PHE A 443 -5.21 6.62 -10.68
C PHE A 443 -4.29 5.63 -9.98
N GLY A 444 -3.66 6.01 -8.86
CA GLY A 444 -2.80 5.14 -8.07
C GLY A 444 -3.53 3.95 -7.47
N VAL A 445 -4.72 4.16 -6.90
CA VAL A 445 -5.55 3.06 -6.36
C VAL A 445 -5.99 2.12 -7.48
N LEU A 446 -6.41 2.66 -8.63
CA LEU A 446 -6.78 1.87 -9.81
C LEU A 446 -5.61 1.00 -10.29
N LEU A 447 -4.41 1.57 -10.40
CA LEU A 447 -3.20 0.81 -10.72
C LEU A 447 -2.88 -0.23 -9.65
N GLY A 448 -3.06 0.06 -8.37
CA GLY A 448 -2.87 -0.89 -7.27
C GLY A 448 -3.80 -2.10 -7.37
N VAL A 449 -5.07 -1.88 -7.73
CA VAL A 449 -6.03 -2.97 -8.02
C VAL A 449 -5.57 -3.79 -9.22
N ASN A 450 -5.10 -3.15 -10.28
CA ASN A 450 -4.64 -3.84 -11.49
C ASN A 450 -3.35 -4.64 -11.22
N MET A 451 -2.36 -4.03 -10.60
CA MET A 451 -1.07 -4.67 -10.29
C MET A 451 -1.21 -5.89 -9.37
N GLN A 452 -2.30 -5.97 -8.59
CA GLN A 452 -2.63 -7.17 -7.82
C GLN A 452 -2.76 -8.41 -8.72
N THR A 453 -3.20 -8.24 -9.97
CA THR A 453 -3.33 -9.35 -10.92
C THR A 453 -1.99 -10.00 -11.25
N SER A 454 -0.85 -9.25 -11.21
CA SER A 454 0.49 -9.77 -11.48
C SER A 454 0.86 -10.97 -10.60
N PHE A 455 0.35 -10.99 -9.37
CA PHE A 455 0.60 -12.09 -8.44
C PHE A 455 -0.23 -13.34 -8.72
N MET A 456 -1.30 -13.20 -9.50
CA MET A 456 -2.26 -14.28 -9.80
C MET A 456 -2.22 -14.77 -11.24
N HIS A 457 -1.47 -14.11 -12.14
CA HIS A 457 -1.39 -14.49 -13.55
C HIS A 457 -0.65 -15.81 -13.76
N PRO A 458 -1.28 -16.89 -14.26
CA PRO A 458 -0.53 -18.03 -14.77
C PRO A 458 0.24 -17.65 -16.05
N PRO A 459 1.47 -18.14 -16.26
CA PRO A 459 2.24 -19.04 -15.39
C PRO A 459 3.16 -18.35 -14.37
N PHE A 460 3.31 -17.02 -14.39
CA PHE A 460 4.37 -16.29 -13.68
C PHE A 460 3.93 -15.68 -12.34
N GLY A 461 2.65 -15.75 -11.96
CA GLY A 461 2.13 -15.16 -10.73
C GLY A 461 2.85 -15.64 -9.47
N PHE A 462 3.50 -14.73 -8.76
CA PHE A 462 4.30 -15.06 -7.58
C PHE A 462 3.49 -15.73 -6.47
N ALA A 463 2.22 -15.34 -6.26
CA ALA A 463 1.35 -15.99 -5.27
C ALA A 463 1.14 -17.48 -5.59
N LEU A 464 1.08 -17.84 -6.88
CA LEU A 464 0.93 -19.21 -7.33
C LEU A 464 2.22 -20.02 -7.08
N PHE A 465 3.39 -19.40 -7.25
CA PHE A 465 4.67 -20.01 -6.92
C PHE A 465 4.83 -20.22 -5.41
N TYR A 466 4.47 -19.22 -4.60
CA TYR A 466 4.52 -19.36 -3.16
C TYR A 466 3.61 -20.48 -2.67
N LEU A 467 2.37 -20.54 -3.19
CA LEU A 467 1.47 -21.63 -2.87
C LEU A 467 2.02 -23.00 -3.35
N ARG A 468 2.61 -23.04 -4.56
CA ARG A 468 3.24 -24.26 -5.09
C ARG A 468 4.40 -24.74 -4.23
N SER A 469 5.17 -23.85 -3.63
CA SER A 469 6.31 -24.20 -2.77
C SER A 469 5.90 -24.95 -1.52
N VAL A 470 4.72 -24.67 -0.98
CA VAL A 470 4.19 -25.28 0.27
C VAL A 470 3.15 -26.37 0.02
N ALA A 471 2.56 -26.44 -1.18
CA ALA A 471 1.58 -27.49 -1.52
C ALA A 471 2.27 -28.86 -1.68
N ALA A 472 1.65 -29.90 -1.13
CA ALA A 472 2.15 -31.27 -1.21
C ALA A 472 2.31 -31.70 -2.68
N ARG A 473 3.50 -32.26 -3.01
CA ARG A 473 3.83 -32.76 -4.37
C ARG A 473 3.56 -34.24 -4.56
N VAL A 474 3.48 -34.98 -3.45
CA VAL A 474 3.22 -36.42 -3.42
C VAL A 474 2.03 -36.72 -2.53
N PRO A 475 1.33 -37.84 -2.73
CA PRO A 475 0.25 -38.24 -1.80
C PRO A 475 0.81 -38.44 -0.39
N TYR A 476 0.08 -37.97 0.60
CA TYR A 476 0.43 -38.10 2.01
C TYR A 476 -0.73 -38.67 2.84
N LEU A 477 -0.39 -39.37 3.92
CA LEU A 477 -1.36 -39.90 4.85
C LEU A 477 -1.71 -38.81 5.87
N ASP A 478 -2.98 -38.41 5.95
CA ASP A 478 -3.43 -37.49 6.97
C ASP A 478 -3.51 -38.20 8.33
N ARG A 479 -2.74 -37.70 9.29
CA ARG A 479 -2.58 -38.35 10.61
C ARG A 479 -3.86 -38.35 11.46
N LEU A 480 -4.78 -37.39 11.20
CA LEU A 480 -6.01 -37.27 11.98
C LEU A 480 -7.15 -38.16 11.44
N THR A 481 -7.28 -38.22 10.11
CA THR A 481 -8.36 -38.98 9.48
C THR A 481 -7.95 -40.37 8.97
N GLY A 482 -6.64 -40.66 8.92
CA GLY A 482 -6.11 -41.90 8.32
C GLY A 482 -6.33 -42.01 6.81
N LYS A 483 -6.80 -40.95 6.15
CA LYS A 483 -7.06 -40.92 4.70
C LYS A 483 -5.83 -40.53 3.92
N GLN A 484 -5.61 -41.15 2.77
CA GLN A 484 -4.60 -40.74 1.83
C GLN A 484 -5.09 -39.53 1.03
N ILE A 485 -4.39 -38.40 1.18
CA ILE A 485 -4.70 -37.16 0.47
C ILE A 485 -3.82 -37.06 -0.76
N ALA A 486 -4.45 -36.92 -1.94
CA ALA A 486 -3.73 -36.75 -3.19
C ALA A 486 -3.11 -35.34 -3.29
N PRO A 487 -1.95 -35.19 -4.00
CA PRO A 487 -1.25 -33.92 -4.13
C PRO A 487 -2.06 -32.88 -4.90
N VAL A 488 -1.65 -31.61 -4.76
CA VAL A 488 -2.17 -30.52 -5.58
C VAL A 488 -1.24 -30.30 -6.76
N THR A 489 -1.77 -30.40 -7.98
CA THR A 489 -0.98 -30.16 -9.20
C THR A 489 -0.86 -28.68 -9.51
N THR A 490 0.20 -28.27 -10.24
CA THR A 490 0.37 -26.89 -10.69
C THR A 490 -0.80 -26.40 -11.54
N GLY A 491 -1.32 -27.28 -12.44
CA GLY A 491 -2.51 -26.95 -13.23
C GLY A 491 -3.77 -26.70 -12.39
N GLN A 492 -3.93 -27.39 -11.25
CA GLN A 492 -5.03 -27.13 -10.33
C GLN A 492 -4.90 -25.76 -9.65
N ILE A 493 -3.67 -25.37 -9.28
CA ILE A 493 -3.38 -24.04 -8.73
C ILE A 493 -3.73 -22.96 -9.76
N TYR A 494 -3.27 -23.12 -11.01
CA TYR A 494 -3.54 -22.16 -12.09
C TYR A 494 -5.03 -22.01 -12.39
N TRP A 495 -5.74 -23.12 -12.59
CA TRP A 495 -7.18 -23.08 -12.81
C TRP A 495 -7.97 -22.55 -11.62
N GLY A 496 -7.44 -22.74 -10.41
CA GLY A 496 -8.03 -22.15 -9.20
C GLY A 496 -7.90 -20.63 -9.15
N ALA A 497 -6.84 -20.07 -9.72
CA ALA A 497 -6.62 -18.63 -9.77
C ALA A 497 -7.51 -17.89 -10.77
N VAL A 498 -7.88 -18.53 -11.90
CA VAL A 498 -8.62 -17.89 -12.99
C VAL A 498 -9.90 -17.14 -12.54
N PRO A 499 -10.80 -17.71 -11.73
CA PRO A 499 -12.00 -17.00 -11.30
C PRO A 499 -11.67 -15.72 -10.51
N PHE A 500 -10.62 -15.74 -9.70
CA PHE A 500 -10.20 -14.60 -8.89
C PHE A 500 -9.55 -13.51 -9.75
N VAL A 501 -8.77 -13.86 -10.77
CA VAL A 501 -8.27 -12.91 -11.76
C VAL A 501 -9.43 -12.24 -12.50
N CYS A 502 -10.46 -13.00 -12.90
CA CYS A 502 -11.67 -12.41 -13.50
C CYS A 502 -12.35 -11.42 -12.54
N ILE A 503 -12.44 -11.73 -11.26
CA ILE A 503 -13.00 -10.82 -10.25
C ILE A 503 -12.13 -9.55 -10.13
N GLN A 504 -10.81 -9.68 -10.14
CA GLN A 504 -9.90 -8.52 -10.12
C GLN A 504 -10.10 -7.63 -11.35
N VAL A 505 -10.26 -8.21 -12.55
CA VAL A 505 -10.57 -7.46 -13.77
C VAL A 505 -11.92 -6.75 -13.68
N ILE A 506 -12.94 -7.40 -13.10
CA ILE A 506 -14.23 -6.76 -12.81
C ILE A 506 -14.03 -5.58 -11.84
N MET A 507 -13.20 -5.76 -10.82
CA MET A 507 -12.90 -4.69 -9.84
C MET A 507 -12.19 -3.50 -10.49
N ILE A 508 -11.27 -3.73 -11.44
CA ILE A 508 -10.66 -2.66 -12.25
C ILE A 508 -11.77 -1.89 -12.99
N GLY A 509 -12.66 -2.58 -13.67
CA GLY A 509 -13.81 -1.97 -14.36
C GLY A 509 -14.72 -1.17 -13.42
N LEU A 510 -15.01 -1.69 -12.23
CA LEU A 510 -15.80 -0.98 -11.21
C LEU A 510 -15.07 0.29 -10.70
N THR A 511 -13.77 0.22 -10.50
CA THR A 511 -12.96 1.38 -10.05
C THR A 511 -12.91 2.47 -11.12
N ILE A 512 -12.88 2.11 -12.40
CA ILE A 512 -12.99 3.07 -13.52
C ILE A 512 -14.40 3.68 -13.57
N ALA A 513 -15.44 2.84 -13.47
CA ALA A 513 -16.83 3.28 -13.60
C ALA A 513 -17.34 4.12 -12.41
N PHE A 514 -16.79 3.89 -11.23
CA PHE A 514 -17.19 4.54 -9.97
C PHE A 514 -16.01 5.18 -9.23
N PRO A 515 -15.45 6.31 -9.74
CA PRO A 515 -14.34 7.01 -9.09
C PRO A 515 -14.63 7.41 -7.64
N GLN A 516 -15.91 7.65 -7.33
CA GLN A 516 -16.37 8.03 -6.00
C GLN A 516 -16.04 7.00 -4.91
N MET A 517 -15.86 5.72 -5.29
CA MET A 517 -15.41 4.68 -4.36
C MET A 517 -14.04 4.99 -3.77
N VAL A 518 -13.17 5.62 -4.56
CA VAL A 518 -11.83 6.04 -4.12
C VAL A 518 -11.86 7.44 -3.51
N MET A 519 -12.64 8.35 -4.10
CA MET A 519 -12.64 9.77 -3.78
C MET A 519 -13.59 10.16 -2.63
N HIS A 520 -14.29 9.21 -2.03
CA HIS A 520 -15.32 9.40 -1.01
C HIS A 520 -14.88 10.24 0.19
N TYR A 521 -13.59 10.24 0.53
CA TYR A 521 -13.02 10.98 1.68
C TYR A 521 -12.67 12.44 1.34
N LYS A 522 -12.58 12.80 0.06
CA LYS A 522 -12.42 14.18 -0.37
C LYS A 522 -13.76 14.87 -0.24
N GLY A 523 -13.85 15.85 0.67
CA GLY A 523 -15.02 16.73 0.74
C GLY A 523 -15.27 17.43 -0.60
N THR A 524 -16.47 17.97 -0.79
CA THR A 524 -16.77 18.86 -1.93
C THR A 524 -15.69 19.93 -1.99
N VAL A 525 -15.04 20.06 -3.15
CA VAL A 525 -14.08 21.14 -3.41
C VAL A 525 -14.81 22.44 -3.14
N VAL A 526 -14.46 23.09 -2.05
CA VAL A 526 -14.98 24.44 -1.76
C VAL A 526 -14.36 25.35 -2.81
N ASP A 527 -15.20 25.94 -3.64
CA ASP A 527 -14.75 26.91 -4.65
C ASP A 527 -13.93 28.00 -3.93
N PRO A 528 -12.66 28.21 -4.31
CA PRO A 528 -11.83 29.24 -3.69
C PRO A 528 -12.48 30.62 -3.67
N GLY A 529 -13.41 30.90 -4.61
CA GLY A 529 -14.21 32.11 -4.65
C GLY A 529 -15.25 32.25 -3.53
N THR A 530 -15.59 31.18 -2.82
CA THR A 530 -16.55 31.19 -1.70
C THR A 530 -15.89 31.27 -0.32
N ILE A 531 -14.55 31.19 -0.25
CA ILE A 531 -13.81 31.32 1.01
C ILE A 531 -13.68 32.81 1.36
N ASN A 532 -14.59 33.30 2.18
CA ASN A 532 -14.48 34.64 2.74
C ASN A 532 -13.40 34.61 3.84
N TYR A 533 -12.15 34.84 3.46
CA TYR A 533 -11.05 34.97 4.39
C TYR A 533 -11.18 36.29 5.14
N GLN A 534 -11.85 36.28 6.28
CA GLN A 534 -11.64 37.33 7.27
C GLN A 534 -10.27 37.09 7.90
N VAL A 535 -9.29 37.90 7.47
CA VAL A 535 -8.01 37.97 8.16
C VAL A 535 -8.30 38.35 9.60
N PRO A 536 -7.95 37.55 10.62
CA PRO A 536 -8.12 37.99 12.01
C PRO A 536 -7.32 39.28 12.20
N GLU A 537 -7.98 40.36 12.60
CA GLU A 537 -7.26 41.55 13.04
C GLU A 537 -6.42 41.18 14.26
N THR A 538 -5.11 41.10 14.05
CA THR A 538 -4.15 40.93 15.15
C THR A 538 -4.15 42.24 15.96
N PRO A 539 -4.62 42.23 17.21
CA PRO A 539 -4.54 43.43 18.03
C PRO A 539 -3.08 43.75 18.32
N GLY A 540 -2.56 44.85 17.77
CA GLY A 540 -1.37 45.49 18.31
C GLY A 540 -0.12 45.58 17.45
N ILE A 541 -0.14 45.26 16.13
CA ILE A 541 0.98 45.64 15.25
C ILE A 541 0.40 46.60 14.21
N GLY A 542 0.62 47.90 14.41
CA GLY A 542 0.22 48.96 13.50
C GLY A 542 1.01 48.92 12.18
N LEU A 543 0.60 47.99 11.29
CA LEU A 543 0.89 48.08 9.88
C LEU A 543 -0.35 48.57 9.17
N SER A 544 -0.32 49.83 8.78
CA SER A 544 -1.36 50.45 7.93
C SER A 544 -1.53 49.63 6.65
N PRO A 545 -2.77 49.41 6.16
CA PRO A 545 -2.99 48.74 4.89
C PRO A 545 -2.35 49.55 3.76
N LEU A 546 -1.48 48.94 2.99
CA LEU A 546 -1.02 49.47 1.73
C LEU A 546 -2.22 49.58 0.77
N GLY A 547 -2.67 50.82 0.53
CA GLY A 547 -3.53 51.13 -0.62
C GLY A 547 -4.88 51.75 -0.39
N THR A 548 -4.96 52.95 0.24
CA THR A 548 -5.97 53.96 -0.15
C THR A 548 -5.24 55.29 -0.35
N PRO A 549 -5.36 55.95 -1.53
CA PRO A 549 -4.76 57.25 -1.73
C PRO A 549 -5.49 58.28 -0.84
N PRO A 550 -4.79 59.21 -0.16
CA PRO A 550 -5.47 60.31 0.55
C PRO A 550 -6.06 61.29 -0.46
N ALA A 551 -7.34 61.53 -0.32
CA ALA A 551 -7.97 62.69 -0.94
C ALA A 551 -7.51 63.93 -0.16
N ASN A 552 -6.52 64.65 -0.67
CA ASN A 552 -6.36 66.09 -0.69
C ASN A 552 -4.92 66.53 -0.90
N GLY A 553 -4.78 67.49 -1.79
CA GLY A 553 -3.59 68.06 -2.38
C GLY A 553 -2.44 68.37 -1.43
N GLY A 554 -1.35 67.71 -1.67
CA GLY A 554 -0.03 68.03 -1.16
C GLY A 554 1.00 67.32 -2.02
N THR A 555 1.95 68.10 -2.57
CA THR A 555 3.03 67.65 -3.45
C THR A 555 3.76 66.41 -2.90
N ALA A 556 3.69 65.33 -3.65
CA ALA A 556 4.36 64.06 -3.36
C ALA A 556 5.88 64.20 -3.57
N PRO A 557 6.71 63.62 -2.70
CA PRO A 557 8.12 63.35 -3.00
C PRO A 557 8.25 62.21 -4.02
N ALA A 558 9.21 62.36 -4.94
CA ALA A 558 9.46 61.46 -6.05
C ALA A 558 9.61 59.98 -5.58
N SER A 559 8.83 59.11 -6.21
CA SER A 559 8.93 57.65 -6.06
C SER A 559 10.31 57.17 -6.59
N PRO A 560 10.96 56.21 -5.91
CA PRO A 560 12.14 55.55 -6.49
C PRO A 560 11.70 54.72 -7.70
N SER A 561 12.47 54.89 -8.80
CA SER A 561 12.25 54.21 -10.06
C SER A 561 12.27 52.70 -9.92
N THR A 562 11.25 52.02 -10.45
CA THR A 562 11.27 50.56 -10.66
C THR A 562 12.47 50.16 -11.48
N PRO A 563 13.22 49.08 -11.10
CA PRO A 563 14.34 48.60 -11.92
C PRO A 563 13.82 48.11 -13.27
N ASP A 564 14.49 48.56 -14.34
CA ASP A 564 14.27 48.09 -15.67
C ASP A 564 14.85 46.68 -15.85
N LEU A 565 13.98 45.69 -15.97
CA LEU A 565 14.32 44.26 -16.13
C LEU A 565 14.83 43.91 -17.55
N SER A 566 14.99 44.87 -18.43
CA SER A 566 15.47 44.64 -19.81
C SER A 566 17.00 44.65 -19.97
N GLN A 567 17.77 44.94 -18.92
CA GLN A 567 19.24 44.90 -18.94
C GLN A 567 19.81 43.78 -18.05
N PRO A 568 20.84 43.04 -18.51
CA PRO A 568 21.47 42.04 -17.66
C PRO A 568 22.26 42.71 -16.54
N PRO A 569 22.34 42.10 -15.31
CA PRO A 569 23.04 42.67 -14.17
C PRO A 569 24.54 42.81 -14.44
N SER A 570 25.08 44.02 -14.18
CA SER A 570 26.52 44.27 -14.21
C SER A 570 27.17 43.78 -12.90
N PHE A 571 28.24 42.99 -13.03
CA PHE A 571 28.96 42.34 -11.92
C PHE A 571 30.02 43.20 -11.22
N ASP A 572 29.96 44.53 -11.27
CA ASP A 572 31.00 45.40 -10.74
C ASP A 572 30.65 46.19 -9.46
N GLU A 573 29.64 45.80 -8.71
CA GLU A 573 29.40 46.44 -7.41
C GLU A 573 29.89 45.56 -6.22
N LYS A 574 30.86 46.11 -5.50
CA LYS A 574 31.42 45.59 -4.26
C LYS A 574 30.31 45.46 -3.22
N PRO A 575 30.11 44.30 -2.55
CA PRO A 575 29.02 44.12 -1.60
C PRO A 575 29.17 45.05 -0.41
N PRO A 576 28.09 45.62 0.14
CA PRO A 576 28.11 46.42 1.34
C PRO A 576 28.57 45.60 2.56
N ALA A 577 29.40 46.20 3.39
CA ALA A 577 29.93 45.58 4.58
C ALA A 577 28.80 45.08 5.53
N LYS A 578 28.89 43.80 5.90
CA LYS A 578 27.97 43.16 6.85
C LYS A 578 28.11 43.86 8.23
N PRO A 579 27.01 44.19 8.93
CA PRO A 579 27.09 44.66 10.30
C PRO A 579 27.77 43.61 11.20
N ALA A 580 28.69 44.03 12.03
CA ALA A 580 29.40 43.17 12.98
C ALA A 580 28.40 42.54 13.95
N ALA A 581 28.40 41.21 14.02
CA ALA A 581 27.64 40.49 15.04
C ALA A 581 28.22 40.81 16.44
N PRO A 582 27.37 40.91 17.46
CA PRO A 582 27.86 41.13 18.82
C PRO A 582 28.73 39.93 19.26
N ALA A 583 29.89 40.24 19.87
CA ALA A 583 30.83 39.24 20.38
C ALA A 583 30.14 38.44 21.51
N ILE A 584 30.06 37.13 21.32
CA ILE A 584 29.61 36.21 22.37
C ILE A 584 30.81 35.94 23.28
N ASP A 585 30.67 36.27 24.56
CA ASP A 585 31.66 35.97 25.59
C ASP A 585 31.56 34.48 25.98
N LEU A 586 32.54 33.70 25.57
CA LEU A 586 32.63 32.26 25.80
C LEU A 586 33.19 31.89 27.19
N SER A 587 33.37 32.83 28.10
CA SER A 587 33.94 32.59 29.43
C SER A 587 32.94 32.18 30.53
N GLN A 588 31.63 32.12 30.21
CA GLN A 588 30.61 31.65 31.17
C GLN A 588 29.83 30.42 30.63
N PRO A 589 29.62 29.39 31.46
CA PRO A 589 28.81 28.23 31.07
C PRO A 589 27.31 28.59 31.00
N PRO A 590 26.52 27.96 30.09
CA PRO A 590 25.11 28.24 29.94
C PRO A 590 24.31 27.80 31.18
N SER A 591 23.52 28.73 31.75
CA SER A 591 22.56 28.42 32.80
C SER A 591 21.28 27.85 32.17
N PHE A 592 20.92 26.63 32.54
CA PHE A 592 19.62 26.03 32.27
C PHE A 592 18.63 26.52 33.34
N ASN A 593 17.60 27.23 32.93
CA ASN A 593 16.32 27.36 33.63
C ASN A 593 15.23 26.77 32.78
#